data_8fcfa027a0630c8edb1322819cf44aec
#
_entry.id   8fcfa027a0630c8edb1322819cf44aec
#
_cell.length_a   1.000
_cell.length_b   1.000
_cell.length_c   1.000
_cell.angle_alpha   90.00
_cell.angle_beta   90.00
_cell.angle_gamma   90.00
#
_symmetry.space_group_name_H-M   'P 1'
#
loop_
_entity.id
_entity.type
_entity.pdbx_description
1 polymer ?
#
loop_
_entity_poly.entity_id
_entity_poly.type
_entity_poly.pdbx_seq_one_letter_code
_entity_poly.pdbx_strand_id
1 'polypeptide(L)'
;MLQEKIKNNSIAALMKTGVILVFLLLSLSGVALAGELLAENEKKELYSQGQEFFHQAVEISASNPATAKTLYAKALLRFNRLVEEGGIRNGKLFYNIGNINFLLKDTGRAILNYRRAEQYIPNDPNLAKNLAYARNMRQDKLEIKDQKKIQQTLFFFHYDFGTKTRLILFGISNVLFWIFASIKIFSQRPYTTWVLTISLLFTLLFGISLYVERHQSTTSFEGVILDSEIIARQGDAESYQPSFEDPLHAGTEFMLLEDRGTWWRIELPDGRSCWIPSRSGALVRKI
;
A
#
# COMPACT_ATOMS: atom_id res chain seq x y z
N MET A 1 -12.34 -19.27 60.97
CA MET A 1 -11.37 -20.01 60.12
C MET A 1 -12.02 -20.90 59.04
N LEU A 2 -13.01 -21.79 59.40
CA LEU A 2 -13.67 -22.66 58.38
C LEU A 2 -14.55 -21.88 57.37
N GLN A 3 -15.34 -20.92 57.82
CA GLN A 3 -16.22 -20.09 56.99
C GLN A 3 -15.45 -19.18 56.02
N GLU A 4 -14.28 -18.68 56.42
CA GLU A 4 -13.44 -17.83 55.63
C GLU A 4 -12.76 -18.61 54.47
N LYS A 5 -12.38 -19.87 54.72
CA LYS A 5 -11.82 -20.79 53.73
C LYS A 5 -12.84 -21.21 52.66
N ILE A 6 -14.13 -21.36 53.07
CA ILE A 6 -15.23 -21.65 52.13
C ILE A 6 -15.53 -20.44 51.24
N LYS A 7 -15.53 -19.22 51.79
CA LYS A 7 -15.76 -17.97 51.06
C LYS A 7 -14.65 -17.72 50.04
N ASN A 8 -13.39 -17.93 50.38
CA ASN A 8 -12.25 -17.75 49.48
C ASN A 8 -12.23 -18.79 48.35
N ASN A 9 -12.62 -20.03 48.61
CA ASN A 9 -12.75 -21.06 47.60
C ASN A 9 -13.91 -20.77 46.61
N SER A 10 -15.02 -20.21 47.07
CA SER A 10 -16.15 -19.79 46.21
C SER A 10 -15.76 -18.62 45.31
N ILE A 11 -15.03 -17.64 45.82
CA ILE A 11 -14.55 -16.49 45.05
C ILE A 11 -13.54 -16.94 43.99
N ALA A 12 -12.61 -17.82 44.34
CA ALA A 12 -11.64 -18.37 43.38
C ALA A 12 -12.31 -19.24 42.30
N ALA A 13 -13.36 -19.96 42.60
CA ALA A 13 -14.16 -20.71 41.63
C ALA A 13 -14.92 -19.78 40.68
N LEU A 14 -15.55 -18.72 41.18
CA LEU A 14 -16.24 -17.69 40.40
C LEU A 14 -15.28 -16.95 39.45
N MET A 15 -14.08 -16.61 39.90
CA MET A 15 -13.06 -15.98 39.05
C MET A 15 -12.57 -16.90 37.95
N LYS A 16 -12.36 -18.20 38.25
CA LYS A 16 -11.98 -19.19 37.20
C LYS A 16 -13.07 -19.40 36.15
N THR A 17 -14.33 -19.51 36.57
CA THR A 17 -15.46 -19.60 35.62
C THR A 17 -15.65 -18.33 34.81
N GLY A 18 -15.47 -17.14 35.40
CA GLY A 18 -15.52 -15.86 34.72
C GLY A 18 -14.43 -15.73 33.60
N VAL A 19 -13.19 -16.12 33.92
CA VAL A 19 -12.08 -16.11 32.95
C VAL A 19 -12.33 -17.10 31.78
N ILE A 20 -12.85 -18.30 32.08
CA ILE A 20 -13.20 -19.30 31.05
C ILE A 20 -14.32 -18.76 30.15
N LEU A 21 -15.33 -18.10 30.71
CA LEU A 21 -16.44 -17.51 29.95
C LEU A 21 -15.97 -16.38 29.02
N VAL A 22 -15.06 -15.53 29.50
CA VAL A 22 -14.45 -14.45 28.69
C VAL A 22 -13.60 -15.03 27.57
N PHE A 23 -12.81 -16.09 27.82
CA PHE A 23 -12.07 -16.78 26.77
C PHE A 23 -12.97 -17.46 25.74
N LEU A 24 -14.09 -18.06 26.16
CA LEU A 24 -15.09 -18.64 25.26
C LEU A 24 -15.81 -17.57 24.42
N LEU A 25 -16.14 -16.42 25.01
CA LEU A 25 -16.74 -15.30 24.27
C LEU A 25 -15.75 -14.66 23.28
N LEU A 26 -14.48 -14.56 23.63
CA LEU A 26 -13.43 -14.08 22.73
C LEU A 26 -13.14 -15.07 21.59
N SER A 27 -13.28 -16.36 21.81
CA SER A 27 -13.12 -17.39 20.76
C SER A 27 -14.33 -17.46 19.81
N LEU A 28 -15.53 -17.12 20.27
CA LEU A 28 -16.72 -17.06 19.43
C LEU A 28 -16.82 -15.76 18.59
N SER A 29 -16.21 -14.67 19.03
CA SER A 29 -16.20 -13.41 18.27
C SER A 29 -15.28 -13.43 17.04
N GLY A 30 -14.42 -14.44 16.89
CA GLY A 30 -13.55 -14.63 15.72
C GLY A 30 -14.18 -15.33 14.51
N VAL A 31 -15.43 -15.77 14.58
CA VAL A 31 -16.07 -16.59 13.53
C VAL A 31 -17.05 -15.82 12.64
N ALA A 32 -17.36 -14.57 12.93
CA ALA A 32 -18.35 -13.81 12.18
C ALA A 32 -17.67 -12.68 11.39
N LEU A 33 -17.42 -12.92 10.12
CA LEU A 33 -17.21 -12.03 8.95
C LEU A 33 -16.04 -12.46 8.04
N ALA A 34 -15.76 -13.75 7.93
CA ALA A 34 -15.06 -14.27 6.78
C ALA A 34 -16.13 -14.48 5.68
N GLY A 35 -16.28 -13.51 4.77
CA GLY A 35 -16.85 -13.83 3.46
C GLY A 35 -16.11 -15.07 2.94
N GLU A 36 -16.84 -16.00 2.34
CA GLU A 36 -16.28 -17.27 1.85
C GLU A 36 -15.10 -16.97 0.93
N LEU A 37 -13.89 -17.06 1.48
CA LEU A 37 -12.66 -16.95 0.70
C LEU A 37 -12.59 -18.18 -0.20
N LEU A 38 -12.27 -17.98 -1.48
CA LEU A 38 -12.09 -19.05 -2.44
C LEU A 38 -11.20 -20.19 -1.88
N ALA A 39 -11.56 -21.42 -2.17
CA ALA A 39 -10.73 -22.56 -1.80
C ALA A 39 -9.36 -22.48 -2.47
N GLU A 40 -8.32 -23.01 -1.83
CA GLU A 40 -6.94 -22.95 -2.34
C GLU A 40 -6.78 -23.60 -3.72
N ASN A 41 -7.54 -24.65 -4.02
CA ASN A 41 -7.54 -25.28 -5.35
C ASN A 41 -8.14 -24.33 -6.40
N GLU A 42 -9.22 -23.65 -6.08
CA GLU A 42 -9.85 -22.68 -6.97
C GLU A 42 -8.95 -21.46 -7.22
N LYS A 43 -8.23 -20.98 -6.22
CA LYS A 43 -7.22 -19.92 -6.37
C LYS A 43 -6.13 -20.32 -7.35
N LYS A 44 -5.60 -21.55 -7.23
CA LYS A 44 -4.58 -22.08 -8.15
C LYS A 44 -5.12 -22.20 -9.57
N GLU A 45 -6.33 -22.70 -9.72
CA GLU A 45 -6.98 -22.84 -11.02
C GLU A 45 -7.21 -21.47 -11.68
N LEU A 46 -7.77 -20.50 -10.95
CA LEU A 46 -7.96 -19.13 -11.46
C LEU A 46 -6.64 -18.49 -11.90
N TYR A 47 -5.56 -18.69 -11.12
CA TYR A 47 -4.24 -18.18 -11.47
C TYR A 47 -3.72 -18.83 -12.76
N SER A 48 -3.80 -20.15 -12.88
CA SER A 48 -3.39 -20.89 -14.08
C SER A 48 -4.18 -20.48 -15.31
N GLN A 49 -5.52 -20.40 -15.20
CA GLN A 49 -6.38 -19.93 -16.29
C GLN A 49 -6.03 -18.49 -16.70
N GLY A 50 -5.78 -17.61 -15.71
CA GLY A 50 -5.39 -16.22 -15.97
C GLY A 50 -4.07 -16.12 -16.75
N GLN A 51 -3.08 -16.92 -16.36
CA GLN A 51 -1.80 -17.01 -17.07
C GLN A 51 -1.97 -17.54 -18.49
N GLU A 52 -2.75 -18.61 -18.67
CA GLU A 52 -3.01 -19.22 -19.98
C GLU A 52 -3.66 -18.21 -20.94
N PHE A 53 -4.73 -17.53 -20.51
CA PHE A 53 -5.37 -16.49 -21.33
C PHE A 53 -4.42 -15.34 -21.65
N PHE A 54 -3.55 -14.97 -20.71
CA PHE A 54 -2.55 -13.92 -20.95
C PHE A 54 -1.53 -14.33 -22.01
N HIS A 55 -0.98 -15.56 -21.92
CA HIS A 55 -0.02 -16.07 -22.89
C HIS A 55 -0.63 -16.19 -24.29
N GLN A 56 -1.82 -16.78 -24.41
CA GLN A 56 -2.55 -16.85 -25.68
C GLN A 56 -2.78 -15.47 -26.27
N ALA A 57 -3.15 -14.48 -25.42
CA ALA A 57 -3.36 -13.11 -25.88
C ALA A 57 -2.07 -12.48 -26.43
N VAL A 58 -0.93 -12.69 -25.77
CA VAL A 58 0.39 -12.19 -26.21
C VAL A 58 0.76 -12.79 -27.56
N GLU A 59 0.62 -14.11 -27.73
CA GLU A 59 0.97 -14.81 -28.97
C GLU A 59 0.21 -14.31 -30.19
N ILE A 60 -1.09 -14.01 -30.02
CA ILE A 60 -1.92 -13.58 -31.15
C ILE A 60 -2.06 -12.05 -31.28
N SER A 61 -1.46 -11.29 -30.37
CA SER A 61 -1.66 -9.83 -30.29
C SER A 61 -1.30 -9.08 -31.57
N ALA A 62 -0.30 -9.56 -32.30
CA ALA A 62 0.14 -8.99 -33.58
C ALA A 62 -0.76 -9.40 -34.76
N SER A 63 -1.24 -10.65 -34.78
CA SER A 63 -2.04 -11.21 -35.89
C SER A 63 -3.54 -10.96 -35.75
N ASN A 64 -4.07 -10.98 -34.52
CA ASN A 64 -5.48 -10.77 -34.23
C ASN A 64 -5.70 -9.93 -32.96
N PRO A 65 -5.54 -8.59 -33.05
CA PRO A 65 -5.65 -7.69 -31.87
C PRO A 65 -7.03 -7.75 -31.20
N ALA A 66 -8.12 -7.98 -31.94
CA ALA A 66 -9.47 -8.05 -31.39
C ALA A 66 -9.65 -9.27 -30.47
N THR A 67 -9.22 -10.45 -30.93
CA THR A 67 -9.24 -11.67 -30.12
C THR A 67 -8.27 -11.57 -28.94
N ALA A 68 -7.08 -10.99 -29.14
CA ALA A 68 -6.14 -10.74 -28.05
C ALA A 68 -6.74 -9.87 -26.93
N LYS A 69 -7.45 -8.79 -27.30
CA LYS A 69 -8.17 -7.94 -26.35
C LYS A 69 -9.19 -8.73 -25.52
N THR A 70 -9.92 -9.65 -26.14
CA THR A 70 -10.90 -10.52 -25.45
C THR A 70 -10.18 -11.46 -24.47
N LEU A 71 -9.05 -12.04 -24.86
CA LEU A 71 -8.26 -12.92 -23.99
C LEU A 71 -7.63 -12.15 -22.83
N TYR A 72 -7.09 -10.95 -23.07
CA TYR A 72 -6.65 -10.07 -21.98
C TYR A 72 -7.77 -9.77 -20.97
N ALA A 73 -8.99 -9.50 -21.43
CA ALA A 73 -10.13 -9.26 -20.56
C ALA A 73 -10.50 -10.52 -19.74
N LYS A 74 -10.41 -11.72 -20.34
CA LYS A 74 -10.59 -12.99 -19.61
C LYS A 74 -9.52 -13.20 -18.54
N ALA A 75 -8.25 -12.95 -18.86
CA ALA A 75 -7.14 -13.02 -17.90
C ALA A 75 -7.35 -12.04 -16.74
N LEU A 76 -7.72 -10.79 -17.04
CA LEU A 76 -8.01 -9.76 -16.06
C LEU A 76 -9.12 -10.17 -15.10
N LEU A 77 -10.21 -10.75 -15.61
CA LEU A 77 -11.30 -11.25 -14.79
C LEU A 77 -10.82 -12.31 -13.78
N ARG A 78 -9.98 -13.26 -14.22
CA ARG A 78 -9.44 -14.31 -13.33
C ARG A 78 -8.55 -13.72 -12.24
N PHE A 79 -7.67 -12.79 -12.58
CA PHE A 79 -6.79 -12.15 -11.61
C PHE A 79 -7.53 -11.21 -10.65
N ASN A 80 -8.57 -10.49 -11.11
CA ASN A 80 -9.39 -9.67 -10.23
C ASN A 80 -10.17 -10.53 -9.21
N ARG A 81 -10.71 -11.68 -9.62
CA ARG A 81 -11.35 -12.63 -8.69
C ARG A 81 -10.40 -13.11 -7.60
N LEU A 82 -9.12 -13.37 -7.92
CA LEU A 82 -8.11 -13.71 -6.92
C LEU A 82 -7.89 -12.59 -5.89
N VAL A 83 -7.96 -11.33 -6.33
CA VAL A 83 -7.83 -10.18 -5.43
C VAL A 83 -9.09 -9.95 -4.61
N GLU A 84 -10.28 -9.98 -5.24
CA GLU A 84 -11.55 -9.57 -4.64
C GLU A 84 -12.18 -10.69 -3.80
N GLU A 85 -12.27 -11.90 -4.36
CA GLU A 85 -12.88 -13.06 -3.73
C GLU A 85 -11.84 -13.96 -3.03
N GLY A 86 -10.64 -14.08 -3.61
CA GLY A 86 -9.56 -14.89 -3.05
C GLY A 86 -8.74 -14.20 -1.95
N GLY A 87 -8.90 -12.89 -1.78
CA GLY A 87 -8.18 -12.12 -0.76
C GLY A 87 -6.67 -12.01 -1.01
N ILE A 88 -6.18 -12.40 -2.19
CA ILE A 88 -4.74 -12.43 -2.49
C ILE A 88 -4.21 -11.01 -2.66
N ARG A 89 -3.20 -10.67 -1.88
CA ARG A 89 -2.51 -9.39 -1.90
C ARG A 89 -1.01 -9.63 -2.10
N ASN A 90 -0.54 -9.64 -3.36
CA ASN A 90 0.89 -9.72 -3.63
C ASN A 90 1.30 -8.86 -4.83
N GLY A 91 2.59 -8.46 -4.84
CA GLY A 91 3.11 -7.54 -5.82
C GLY A 91 3.09 -8.06 -7.25
N LYS A 92 3.40 -9.34 -7.47
CA LYS A 92 3.42 -9.94 -8.81
C LYS A 92 2.01 -10.02 -9.42
N LEU A 93 0.99 -10.34 -8.61
CA LEU A 93 -0.39 -10.36 -9.08
C LEU A 93 -0.84 -8.96 -9.49
N PHE A 94 -0.62 -7.94 -8.66
CA PHE A 94 -0.95 -6.55 -9.01
C PHE A 94 -0.16 -6.06 -10.22
N TYR A 95 1.12 -6.44 -10.33
CA TYR A 95 1.94 -6.11 -11.51
C TYR A 95 1.34 -6.70 -12.79
N ASN A 96 0.92 -7.97 -12.78
CA ASN A 96 0.29 -8.62 -13.92
C ASN A 96 -1.05 -7.96 -14.29
N ILE A 97 -1.88 -7.61 -13.30
CA ILE A 97 -3.12 -6.86 -13.51
C ILE A 97 -2.82 -5.51 -14.14
N GLY A 98 -1.78 -4.81 -13.66
CA GLY A 98 -1.32 -3.54 -14.22
C GLY A 98 -0.91 -3.67 -15.69
N ASN A 99 -0.12 -4.70 -16.03
CA ASN A 99 0.30 -4.98 -17.41
C ASN A 99 -0.91 -5.23 -18.33
N ILE A 100 -1.88 -6.02 -17.88
CA ILE A 100 -3.07 -6.30 -18.68
C ILE A 100 -3.90 -5.02 -18.90
N ASN A 101 -4.14 -4.23 -17.87
CA ASN A 101 -4.85 -2.96 -18.00
C ASN A 101 -4.13 -2.03 -18.99
N PHE A 102 -2.80 -1.98 -18.93
CA PHE A 102 -2.01 -1.19 -19.88
C PHE A 102 -2.19 -1.65 -21.32
N LEU A 103 -2.16 -2.97 -21.56
CA LEU A 103 -2.41 -3.57 -22.88
C LEU A 103 -3.84 -3.34 -23.38
N LEU A 104 -4.80 -3.26 -22.46
CA LEU A 104 -6.19 -2.88 -22.76
C LEU A 104 -6.40 -1.36 -22.95
N LYS A 105 -5.35 -0.54 -22.83
CA LYS A 105 -5.36 0.94 -22.91
C LYS A 105 -6.09 1.62 -21.75
N ASP A 106 -6.27 0.93 -20.64
CA ASP A 106 -6.78 1.50 -19.40
C ASP A 106 -5.61 2.00 -18.53
N THR A 107 -5.14 3.20 -18.84
CA THR A 107 -3.97 3.81 -18.17
C THR A 107 -4.24 4.06 -16.69
N GLY A 108 -5.46 4.45 -16.32
CA GLY A 108 -5.83 4.70 -14.92
C GLY A 108 -5.70 3.45 -14.06
N ARG A 109 -6.35 2.34 -14.49
CA ARG A 109 -6.25 1.07 -13.77
C ARG A 109 -4.86 0.45 -13.85
N ALA A 110 -4.10 0.69 -14.93
CA ALA A 110 -2.71 0.25 -15.01
C ALA A 110 -1.85 0.91 -13.93
N ILE A 111 -1.88 2.25 -13.83
CA ILE A 111 -1.15 3.01 -12.81
C ILE A 111 -1.58 2.59 -11.40
N LEU A 112 -2.88 2.48 -11.14
CA LEU A 112 -3.40 2.03 -9.85
C LEU A 112 -2.80 0.68 -9.42
N ASN A 113 -2.78 -0.30 -10.32
CA ASN A 113 -2.29 -1.64 -9.99
C ASN A 113 -0.77 -1.71 -9.92
N TYR A 114 -0.03 -0.92 -10.70
CA TYR A 114 1.41 -0.76 -10.52
C TYR A 114 1.75 -0.11 -9.16
N ARG A 115 0.99 0.90 -8.74
CA ARG A 115 1.15 1.51 -7.40
C ARG A 115 0.81 0.53 -6.27
N ARG A 116 -0.18 -0.34 -6.45
CA ARG A 116 -0.47 -1.44 -5.52
C ARG A 116 0.67 -2.46 -5.48
N ALA A 117 1.23 -2.81 -6.64
CA ALA A 117 2.37 -3.72 -6.72
C ALA A 117 3.60 -3.15 -6.00
N GLU A 118 3.87 -1.85 -6.15
CA GLU A 118 4.99 -1.13 -5.55
C GLU A 118 5.01 -1.25 -4.02
N GLN A 119 3.85 -1.38 -3.35
CA GLN A 119 3.77 -1.61 -1.91
C GLN A 119 4.40 -2.94 -1.46
N TYR A 120 4.44 -3.93 -2.34
CA TYR A 120 4.94 -5.28 -2.04
C TYR A 120 6.32 -5.57 -2.65
N ILE A 121 6.60 -4.99 -3.81
CA ILE A 121 7.86 -5.19 -4.56
C ILE A 121 8.46 -3.83 -5.00
N PRO A 122 8.77 -2.92 -4.06
CA PRO A 122 9.19 -1.54 -4.37
C PRO A 122 10.48 -1.46 -5.18
N ASN A 123 11.34 -2.48 -5.10
CA ASN A 123 12.65 -2.49 -5.77
C ASN A 123 12.66 -3.31 -7.08
N ASP A 124 11.48 -3.67 -7.63
CA ASP A 124 11.41 -4.38 -8.92
C ASP A 124 11.66 -3.42 -10.07
N PRO A 125 12.74 -3.59 -10.86
CA PRO A 125 13.09 -2.66 -11.93
C PRO A 125 12.10 -2.67 -13.09
N ASN A 126 11.43 -3.80 -13.35
CA ASN A 126 10.41 -3.90 -14.40
C ASN A 126 9.15 -3.14 -14.00
N LEU A 127 8.74 -3.25 -12.73
CA LEU A 127 7.63 -2.47 -12.19
C LEU A 127 7.93 -0.98 -12.29
N ALA A 128 9.10 -0.53 -11.85
CA ALA A 128 9.49 0.89 -11.90
C ALA A 128 9.46 1.42 -13.34
N LYS A 129 10.01 0.65 -14.30
CA LYS A 129 10.01 1.00 -15.73
C LYS A 129 8.58 1.09 -16.29
N ASN A 130 7.73 0.10 -16.01
CA ASN A 130 6.38 0.05 -16.55
C ASN A 130 5.49 1.15 -15.94
N LEU A 131 5.63 1.43 -14.64
CA LEU A 131 4.93 2.53 -13.98
C LEU A 131 5.36 3.88 -14.55
N ALA A 132 6.66 4.11 -14.74
CA ALA A 132 7.17 5.34 -15.36
C ALA A 132 6.64 5.50 -16.80
N TYR A 133 6.60 4.42 -17.57
CA TYR A 133 6.06 4.44 -18.92
C TYR A 133 4.55 4.76 -18.93
N ALA A 134 3.77 4.12 -18.05
CA ALA A 134 2.34 4.39 -17.94
C ALA A 134 2.06 5.85 -17.51
N ARG A 135 2.87 6.40 -16.59
CA ARG A 135 2.81 7.81 -16.19
C ARG A 135 3.07 8.77 -17.34
N ASN A 136 4.01 8.42 -18.23
CA ASN A 136 4.30 9.23 -19.42
C ASN A 136 3.16 9.23 -20.45
N MET A 137 2.34 8.17 -20.46
CA MET A 137 1.20 8.03 -21.39
C MET A 137 -0.08 8.71 -20.87
N ARG A 138 -0.13 9.16 -19.60
CA ARG A 138 -1.28 9.91 -19.07
C ARG A 138 -1.39 11.29 -19.74
N GLN A 139 -2.61 11.80 -19.78
CA GLN A 139 -2.91 13.09 -20.38
C GLN A 139 -2.46 14.24 -19.47
N ASP A 140 -2.76 14.15 -18.18
CA ASP A 140 -2.40 15.20 -17.21
C ASP A 140 -0.93 15.08 -16.81
N LYS A 141 -0.13 16.04 -17.27
CA LYS A 141 1.29 16.17 -16.90
C LYS A 141 1.45 17.17 -15.78
N LEU A 142 1.14 16.74 -14.56
CA LEU A 142 1.28 17.58 -13.36
C LEU A 142 2.72 17.53 -12.86
N GLU A 143 3.31 18.70 -12.65
CA GLU A 143 4.64 18.81 -12.07
C GLU A 143 4.56 18.63 -10.54
N ILE A 144 5.50 17.87 -9.99
CA ILE A 144 5.61 17.69 -8.55
C ILE A 144 6.09 19.02 -7.94
N LYS A 145 5.42 19.48 -6.90
CA LYS A 145 5.78 20.69 -6.16
C LYS A 145 7.26 20.64 -5.74
N ASP A 146 8.00 21.73 -6.01
CA ASP A 146 9.45 21.80 -5.76
C ASP A 146 9.85 21.46 -4.32
N GLN A 147 9.02 21.78 -3.34
CA GLN A 147 9.26 21.39 -1.94
C GLN A 147 9.35 19.87 -1.75
N LYS A 148 8.55 19.08 -2.47
CA LYS A 148 8.63 17.60 -2.41
C LYS A 148 9.93 17.09 -3.03
N LYS A 149 10.40 17.71 -4.12
CA LYS A 149 11.69 17.37 -4.76
C LYS A 149 12.85 17.65 -3.83
N ILE A 150 12.87 18.81 -3.17
CA ILE A 150 13.91 19.18 -2.19
C ILE A 150 13.92 18.20 -1.02
N GLN A 151 12.77 17.86 -0.47
CA GLN A 151 12.67 16.88 0.61
C GLN A 151 13.19 15.50 0.18
N GLN A 152 12.83 15.02 -1.01
CA GLN A 152 13.32 13.74 -1.57
C GLN A 152 14.84 13.74 -1.71
N THR A 153 15.42 14.85 -2.17
CA THR A 153 16.89 14.97 -2.32
C THR A 153 17.61 15.03 -0.97
N LEU A 154 17.09 15.79 0.01
CA LEU A 154 17.70 15.90 1.33
C LEU A 154 17.60 14.61 2.15
N PHE A 155 16.47 13.91 2.01
CA PHE A 155 16.21 12.66 2.72
C PHE A 155 16.32 11.44 1.82
N PHE A 156 17.31 11.44 0.87
CA PHE A 156 17.51 10.36 -0.10
C PHE A 156 17.53 8.97 0.56
N PHE A 157 18.13 8.83 1.75
CA PHE A 157 18.18 7.58 2.50
C PHE A 157 16.79 7.06 2.92
N HIS A 158 15.79 7.96 3.02
CA HIS A 158 14.40 7.60 3.31
C HIS A 158 13.67 7.14 2.03
N TYR A 159 13.93 7.78 0.90
CA TYR A 159 13.22 7.54 -0.35
C TYR A 159 13.88 6.48 -1.24
N ASP A 160 15.22 6.46 -1.30
CA ASP A 160 15.94 5.55 -2.20
C ASP A 160 16.22 4.18 -1.56
N PHE A 161 16.30 4.11 -0.22
CA PHE A 161 16.49 2.84 0.47
C PHE A 161 15.14 2.20 0.80
N GLY A 162 14.91 0.99 0.28
CA GLY A 162 13.71 0.21 0.62
C GLY A 162 13.63 -0.07 2.13
N THR A 163 12.42 -0.23 2.66
CA THR A 163 12.14 -0.49 4.08
C THR A 163 12.98 -1.63 4.65
N LYS A 164 13.16 -2.72 3.89
CA LYS A 164 13.99 -3.86 4.30
C LYS A 164 15.46 -3.46 4.52
N THR A 165 16.02 -2.68 3.61
CA THR A 165 17.40 -2.18 3.72
C THR A 165 17.56 -1.28 4.94
N ARG A 166 16.65 -0.34 5.15
CA ARG A 166 16.65 0.55 6.32
C ARG A 166 16.51 -0.21 7.64
N LEU A 167 15.68 -1.26 7.67
CA LEU A 167 15.55 -2.12 8.86
C LEU A 167 16.84 -2.87 9.17
N ILE A 168 17.54 -3.38 8.16
CA ILE A 168 18.84 -4.04 8.32
C ILE A 168 19.89 -3.04 8.83
N LEU A 169 19.96 -1.85 8.24
CA LEU A 169 20.92 -0.80 8.66
C LEU A 169 20.61 -0.30 10.07
N PHE A 170 19.34 -0.15 10.45
CA PHE A 170 18.93 0.13 11.82
C PHE A 170 19.39 -0.96 12.78
N GLY A 171 19.19 -2.24 12.45
CA GLY A 171 19.63 -3.37 13.27
C GLY A 171 21.14 -3.40 13.46
N ILE A 172 21.90 -3.24 12.38
CA ILE A 172 23.37 -3.22 12.45
C ILE A 172 23.86 -2.06 13.32
N SER A 173 23.36 -0.83 13.08
CA SER A 173 23.78 0.35 13.85
C SER A 173 23.40 0.24 15.34
N ASN A 174 22.24 -0.33 15.63
CA ASN A 174 21.79 -0.58 17.01
C ASN A 174 22.67 -1.61 17.72
N VAL A 175 23.01 -2.72 17.08
CA VAL A 175 23.93 -3.72 17.64
C VAL A 175 25.31 -3.13 17.89
N LEU A 176 25.86 -2.37 16.94
CA LEU A 176 27.13 -1.68 17.10
C LEU A 176 27.09 -0.69 18.28
N PHE A 177 26.02 0.07 18.41
CA PHE A 177 25.84 0.99 19.53
C PHE A 177 25.97 0.26 20.88
N TRP A 178 25.26 -0.83 21.09
CA TRP A 178 25.29 -1.57 22.35
C TRP A 178 26.62 -2.27 22.61
N ILE A 179 27.31 -2.79 21.57
CA ILE A 179 28.65 -3.37 21.68
C ILE A 179 29.62 -2.30 22.18
N PHE A 180 29.68 -1.13 21.51
CA PHE A 180 30.62 -0.07 21.87
C PHE A 180 30.22 0.65 23.16
N ALA A 181 28.93 0.71 23.52
CA ALA A 181 28.50 1.18 24.82
C ALA A 181 29.03 0.26 25.95
N SER A 182 28.97 -1.05 25.76
CA SER A 182 29.52 -2.03 26.72
C SER A 182 31.04 -1.93 26.82
N ILE A 183 31.76 -1.81 25.69
CA ILE A 183 33.21 -1.63 25.67
C ILE A 183 33.62 -0.32 26.39
N LYS A 184 32.84 0.75 26.25
CA LYS A 184 33.09 2.05 26.85
C LYS A 184 33.11 2.01 28.38
N ILE A 185 32.39 1.08 29.01
CA ILE A 185 32.42 0.87 30.48
C ILE A 185 33.80 0.45 30.94
N PHE A 186 34.51 -0.34 30.13
CA PHE A 186 35.85 -0.90 30.47
C PHE A 186 37.02 -0.18 29.83
N SER A 187 36.80 0.61 28.77
CA SER A 187 37.83 1.25 27.96
C SER A 187 37.55 2.74 27.77
N GLN A 188 38.48 3.57 28.19
CA GLN A 188 38.42 5.04 28.05
C GLN A 188 39.00 5.54 26.71
N ARG A 189 39.23 4.67 25.73
CA ARG A 189 39.85 5.05 24.45
C ARG A 189 38.97 5.99 23.65
N PRO A 190 39.50 7.05 23.02
CA PRO A 190 38.71 8.07 22.32
C PRO A 190 37.94 7.51 21.12
N TYR A 191 38.49 6.52 20.39
CA TYR A 191 37.82 5.93 19.24
C TYR A 191 36.49 5.22 19.62
N THR A 192 36.37 4.64 20.84
CA THR A 192 35.15 4.00 21.30
C THR A 192 34.03 5.01 21.44
N THR A 193 34.31 6.25 21.81
CA THR A 193 33.33 7.34 21.88
C THR A 193 32.87 7.73 20.48
N TRP A 194 33.77 7.87 19.51
CA TRP A 194 33.43 8.22 18.14
C TRP A 194 32.53 7.17 17.49
N VAL A 195 32.86 5.87 17.62
CA VAL A 195 32.04 4.78 17.06
C VAL A 195 30.65 4.75 17.73
N LEU A 196 30.59 4.94 19.04
CA LEU A 196 29.33 4.98 19.78
C LEU A 196 28.45 6.16 19.33
N THR A 197 29.04 7.34 19.14
CA THR A 197 28.28 8.51 18.68
C THR A 197 27.78 8.33 17.27
N ILE A 198 28.61 7.81 16.36
CA ILE A 198 28.24 7.56 14.97
C ILE A 198 27.13 6.48 14.88
N SER A 199 27.28 5.37 15.62
CA SER A 199 26.29 4.30 15.62
C SER A 199 24.95 4.77 16.22
N LEU A 200 24.98 5.62 17.27
CA LEU A 200 23.78 6.24 17.81
C LEU A 200 23.08 7.13 16.75
N LEU A 201 23.84 7.96 16.05
CA LEU A 201 23.34 8.84 15.01
C LEU A 201 22.60 8.03 13.91
N PHE A 202 23.23 6.96 13.40
CA PHE A 202 22.60 6.09 12.40
C PHE A 202 21.37 5.34 12.95
N THR A 203 21.42 4.89 14.20
CA THR A 203 20.26 4.26 14.85
C THR A 203 19.08 5.23 14.90
N LEU A 204 19.30 6.48 15.32
CA LEU A 204 18.27 7.51 15.34
C LEU A 204 17.77 7.84 13.92
N LEU A 205 18.70 8.01 12.97
CA LEU A 205 18.38 8.35 11.58
C LEU A 205 17.44 7.31 10.95
N PHE A 206 17.83 6.03 10.99
CA PHE A 206 17.03 4.95 10.41
C PHE A 206 15.77 4.64 11.24
N GLY A 207 15.85 4.77 12.57
CA GLY A 207 14.68 4.61 13.45
C GLY A 207 13.60 5.65 13.17
N ILE A 208 13.96 6.93 13.06
CA ILE A 208 13.04 8.01 12.69
C ILE A 208 12.50 7.77 11.28
N SER A 209 13.34 7.39 10.32
CA SER A 209 12.92 7.09 8.96
C SER A 209 11.87 5.97 8.90
N LEU A 210 12.06 4.89 9.64
CA LEU A 210 11.09 3.77 9.73
C LEU A 210 9.80 4.19 10.43
N TYR A 211 9.90 5.01 11.48
CA TYR A 211 8.73 5.54 12.19
C TYR A 211 7.88 6.44 11.29
N VAL A 212 8.53 7.37 10.57
CA VAL A 212 7.84 8.28 9.64
C VAL A 212 7.12 7.49 8.54
N GLU A 213 7.79 6.49 7.93
CA GLU A 213 7.15 5.64 6.92
C GLU A 213 5.93 4.91 7.46
N ARG A 214 6.06 4.30 8.65
CA ARG A 214 4.92 3.62 9.26
C ARG A 214 3.76 4.57 9.54
N HIS A 215 4.05 5.77 10.02
CA HIS A 215 3.03 6.79 10.29
C HIS A 215 2.39 7.30 8.99
N GLN A 216 3.19 7.65 7.98
CA GLN A 216 2.69 8.09 6.68
C GLN A 216 1.88 6.99 5.98
N SER A 217 2.34 5.74 6.04
CA SER A 217 1.61 4.61 5.44
C SER A 217 0.25 4.34 6.08
N THR A 218 0.03 4.83 7.29
CA THR A 218 -1.24 4.69 8.01
C THR A 218 -2.17 5.88 7.78
N THR A 219 -1.60 7.06 7.45
CA THR A 219 -2.35 8.33 7.39
C THR A 219 -2.54 8.86 5.97
N SER A 220 -1.70 8.46 5.01
CA SER A 220 -1.75 8.97 3.64
C SER A 220 -2.47 7.99 2.72
N PHE A 221 -3.65 8.37 2.25
CA PHE A 221 -4.41 7.59 1.28
C PHE A 221 -4.16 8.15 -0.12
N GLU A 222 -3.23 7.53 -0.83
CA GLU A 222 -2.97 7.82 -2.23
C GLU A 222 -4.00 7.13 -3.13
N GLY A 223 -4.40 7.80 -4.21
CA GLY A 223 -5.35 7.29 -5.17
C GLY A 223 -5.01 7.66 -6.60
N VAL A 224 -5.79 7.11 -7.53
CA VAL A 224 -5.68 7.33 -8.97
C VAL A 224 -7.06 7.56 -9.54
N ILE A 225 -7.21 8.54 -10.42
CA ILE A 225 -8.43 8.80 -11.18
C ILE A 225 -8.57 7.69 -12.24
N LEU A 226 -9.77 7.09 -12.30
CA LEU A 226 -10.07 5.96 -13.19
C LEU A 226 -10.93 6.36 -14.38
N ASP A 227 -11.82 7.33 -14.19
CA ASP A 227 -12.68 7.83 -15.27
C ASP A 227 -11.84 8.52 -16.34
N SER A 228 -12.24 8.38 -17.59
CA SER A 228 -11.53 8.98 -18.74
C SER A 228 -11.40 10.49 -18.59
N GLU A 229 -12.43 11.14 -18.03
CA GLU A 229 -12.51 12.57 -17.84
C GLU A 229 -13.45 12.90 -16.68
N ILE A 230 -13.04 13.77 -15.77
CA ILE A 230 -13.87 14.27 -14.65
C ILE A 230 -13.70 15.76 -14.46
N ILE A 231 -14.79 16.45 -14.15
CA ILE A 231 -14.77 17.84 -13.74
C ILE A 231 -14.54 17.91 -12.22
N ALA A 232 -13.36 18.34 -11.83
CA ALA A 232 -13.05 18.62 -10.43
C ALA A 232 -13.79 19.87 -9.96
N ARG A 233 -14.36 19.85 -8.75
CA ARG A 233 -15.21 20.91 -8.19
C ARG A 233 -14.55 21.64 -7.03
N GLN A 234 -15.02 22.86 -6.73
CA GLN A 234 -14.59 23.62 -5.56
C GLN A 234 -15.22 23.14 -4.25
N GLY A 235 -16.27 22.31 -4.31
CA GLY A 235 -16.99 21.74 -3.17
C GLY A 235 -17.56 20.35 -3.47
N ASP A 236 -18.17 19.75 -2.48
CA ASP A 236 -18.67 18.36 -2.44
C ASP A 236 -20.05 18.17 -3.09
N ALA A 237 -20.37 18.90 -4.16
CA ALA A 237 -21.58 18.73 -4.95
C ALA A 237 -21.38 19.18 -6.40
N GLU A 238 -22.21 18.67 -7.31
CA GLU A 238 -22.18 19.04 -8.73
C GLU A 238 -22.54 20.49 -9.00
N SER A 239 -23.22 21.17 -8.07
CA SER A 239 -23.60 22.58 -8.15
C SER A 239 -22.44 23.55 -7.97
N TYR A 240 -21.32 23.10 -7.40
CA TYR A 240 -20.13 23.96 -7.26
C TYR A 240 -19.45 24.19 -8.60
N GLN A 241 -18.78 25.35 -8.72
CA GLN A 241 -18.00 25.71 -9.89
C GLN A 241 -16.84 24.74 -10.12
N PRO A 242 -16.40 24.51 -11.36
CA PRO A 242 -15.18 23.81 -11.65
C PRO A 242 -13.97 24.41 -10.92
N SER A 243 -13.06 23.57 -10.42
CA SER A 243 -11.83 24.01 -9.78
C SER A 243 -10.75 24.37 -10.80
N PHE A 244 -10.82 23.80 -12.00
CA PHE A 244 -9.85 23.99 -13.09
C PHE A 244 -10.59 24.26 -14.40
N GLU A 245 -9.90 24.91 -15.35
CA GLU A 245 -10.40 25.11 -16.71
C GLU A 245 -10.51 23.79 -17.47
N ASP A 246 -9.45 22.97 -17.36
CA ASP A 246 -9.42 21.65 -17.97
C ASP A 246 -9.88 20.57 -16.99
N PRO A 247 -10.59 19.51 -17.46
CA PRO A 247 -10.94 18.36 -16.65
C PRO A 247 -9.70 17.58 -16.23
N LEU A 248 -9.85 16.74 -15.21
CA LEU A 248 -8.83 15.74 -14.84
C LEU A 248 -9.11 14.41 -15.55
N HIS A 249 -8.04 13.70 -15.91
CA HIS A 249 -8.12 12.48 -16.71
C HIS A 249 -7.61 11.24 -15.98
N ALA A 250 -7.97 10.06 -16.52
CA ALA A 250 -7.52 8.77 -16.02
C ALA A 250 -5.99 8.68 -15.89
N GLY A 251 -5.54 8.15 -14.76
CA GLY A 251 -4.13 8.02 -14.45
C GLY A 251 -3.55 9.16 -13.62
N THR A 252 -4.32 10.23 -13.39
CA THR A 252 -3.92 11.28 -12.48
C THR A 252 -3.90 10.76 -11.05
N GLU A 253 -2.71 10.79 -10.44
CA GLU A 253 -2.48 10.38 -9.06
C GLU A 253 -2.85 11.53 -8.12
N PHE A 254 -3.37 11.21 -6.95
CA PHE A 254 -3.76 12.19 -5.94
C PHE A 254 -3.55 11.66 -4.51
N MET A 255 -3.58 12.57 -3.55
CA MET A 255 -3.68 12.26 -2.12
C MET A 255 -5.08 12.59 -1.63
N LEU A 256 -5.76 11.64 -0.97
CA LEU A 256 -7.04 11.87 -0.34
C LEU A 256 -6.84 12.69 0.94
N LEU A 257 -7.49 13.84 1.02
CA LEU A 257 -7.48 14.73 2.19
C LEU A 257 -8.69 14.51 3.08
N GLU A 258 -9.88 14.31 2.47
CA GLU A 258 -11.15 14.18 3.18
C GLU A 258 -12.08 13.25 2.40
N ASP A 259 -12.76 12.34 3.09
CA ASP A 259 -13.78 11.45 2.53
C ASP A 259 -15.16 11.83 3.11
N ARG A 260 -16.10 12.24 2.23
CA ARG A 260 -17.51 12.51 2.54
C ARG A 260 -18.44 11.50 1.91
N GLY A 261 -17.98 10.27 1.72
CA GLY A 261 -18.76 9.19 1.13
C GLY A 261 -18.87 9.31 -0.39
N THR A 262 -19.76 10.16 -0.89
CA THR A 262 -19.97 10.36 -2.34
C THR A 262 -18.95 11.30 -2.99
N TRP A 263 -18.26 12.12 -2.21
CA TRP A 263 -17.26 13.08 -2.65
C TRP A 263 -15.98 12.95 -1.87
N TRP A 264 -14.84 13.04 -2.57
CA TRP A 264 -13.51 13.07 -2.02
C TRP A 264 -12.86 14.44 -2.24
N ARG A 265 -12.32 15.03 -1.18
CA ARG A 265 -11.38 16.13 -1.31
C ARG A 265 -9.99 15.56 -1.52
N ILE A 266 -9.37 15.95 -2.62
CA ILE A 266 -8.07 15.42 -3.03
C ILE A 266 -7.05 16.54 -3.19
N GLU A 267 -5.76 16.21 -3.03
CA GLU A 267 -4.63 17.06 -3.38
C GLU A 267 -3.88 16.44 -4.55
N LEU A 268 -3.65 17.23 -5.58
CA LEU A 268 -2.87 16.86 -6.75
C LEU A 268 -1.36 16.96 -6.48
N PRO A 269 -0.48 16.35 -7.30
CA PRO A 269 0.98 16.40 -7.15
C PRO A 269 1.56 17.81 -7.12
N ASP A 270 0.93 18.76 -7.80
CA ASP A 270 1.29 20.18 -7.84
C ASP A 270 0.83 20.99 -6.60
N GLY A 271 0.12 20.33 -5.66
CA GLY A 271 -0.35 20.92 -4.41
C GLY A 271 -1.72 21.61 -4.50
N ARG A 272 -2.38 21.64 -5.66
CA ARG A 272 -3.75 22.11 -5.79
C ARG A 272 -4.73 21.11 -5.17
N SER A 273 -5.77 21.61 -4.49
CA SER A 273 -6.82 20.75 -3.92
C SER A 273 -8.16 20.99 -4.62
N CYS A 274 -8.96 19.94 -4.74
CA CYS A 274 -10.27 19.97 -5.37
C CYS A 274 -11.15 18.85 -4.81
N TRP A 275 -12.42 18.83 -5.21
CA TRP A 275 -13.35 17.75 -4.92
C TRP A 275 -13.67 16.96 -6.18
N ILE A 276 -13.70 15.63 -6.04
CA ILE A 276 -14.10 14.71 -7.10
C ILE A 276 -15.15 13.73 -6.57
N PRO A 277 -16.03 13.18 -7.44
CA PRO A 277 -16.90 12.07 -7.05
C PRO A 277 -16.06 10.87 -6.62
N SER A 278 -16.37 10.25 -5.49
CA SER A 278 -15.59 9.11 -4.96
C SER A 278 -15.56 7.91 -5.92
N ARG A 279 -16.61 7.73 -6.73
CA ARG A 279 -16.69 6.69 -7.76
C ARG A 279 -15.68 6.84 -8.89
N SER A 280 -15.19 8.08 -9.14
CA SER A 280 -14.30 8.41 -10.25
C SER A 280 -12.83 8.09 -9.96
N GLY A 281 -12.50 7.72 -8.72
CA GLY A 281 -11.15 7.35 -8.30
C GLY A 281 -11.09 6.03 -7.55
N ALA A 282 -9.89 5.51 -7.39
CA ALA A 282 -9.66 4.38 -6.50
C ALA A 282 -8.38 4.58 -5.68
N LEU A 283 -8.43 4.13 -4.43
CA LEU A 283 -7.29 4.19 -3.53
C LEU A 283 -6.32 3.06 -3.82
N VAL A 284 -5.04 3.38 -3.74
CA VAL A 284 -3.95 2.40 -3.89
C VAL A 284 -4.03 1.38 -2.76
N ARG A 285 -4.25 1.84 -1.53
CA ARG A 285 -4.55 0.99 -0.38
C ARG A 285 -6.04 1.08 -0.06
N LYS A 286 -6.71 -0.07 0.05
CA LYS A 286 -8.11 -0.10 0.47
C LYS A 286 -8.17 0.22 1.96
N ILE A 287 -9.00 1.19 2.33
CA ILE A 287 -9.28 1.57 3.73
C ILE A 287 -10.02 0.42 4.43
#